data_16d5e7248be72586b9eaa4b361ab9ebe
#
_entry.id   16d5e7248be72586b9eaa4b361ab9ebe
#
_cell.length_a   1.000
_cell.length_b   1.000
_cell.length_c   1.000
_cell.angle_alpha   90.00
_cell.angle_beta   90.00
_cell.angle_gamma   90.00
#
_symmetry.space_group_name_H-M   'P 1'
#
loop_
_entity.id
_entity.type
_entity.pdbx_description
1 polymer ?
#
loop_
_entity_poly.entity_id
_entity_poly.type
_entity_poly.pdbx_seq_one_letter_code
_entity_poly.pdbx_strand_id
1 'polypeptide(L)'
;MAIAARTVHEGDGRMAPGSVRDDQETRVVEGSLETTGAAIEARGRRALPVAMDLLDRPSIDAMVDRVLGEWGRIDALVNNAIYQGAGRMDRVLELDLDAATKLVVGNYVNQLHLIQLVVPGMLERGGGRVVNMASATATMDPPAPAGEGGWGLGYGASKAAFLRVAGQLHVEFASQGIVAFNVDPGFTTNDKPSDEEFAKRFRGAPPEVTGAAIAWLCSSDDAIELAGTLVYSQPLCKRRDLLPGWPPHV
;
A
#
# COMPACT_ATOMS: atom_id res chain seq x y z
N MET A 1 -13.35 -2.87 -10.72
CA MET A 1 -12.16 -2.37 -9.97
C MET A 1 -10.93 -2.69 -10.79
N ALA A 2 -10.06 -1.70 -11.08
CA ALA A 2 -8.74 -1.97 -11.62
C ALA A 2 -7.82 -2.46 -10.49
N ILE A 3 -6.99 -3.45 -10.79
CA ILE A 3 -5.95 -3.97 -9.90
C ILE A 3 -4.64 -4.02 -10.67
N ALA A 4 -3.58 -3.47 -10.06
CA ALA A 4 -2.29 -3.37 -10.72
C ALA A 4 -1.18 -3.95 -9.83
N ALA A 5 -0.36 -4.82 -10.39
CA ALA A 5 0.79 -5.44 -9.73
C ALA A 5 1.75 -6.03 -10.78
N ARG A 6 2.92 -6.47 -10.33
CA ARG A 6 3.91 -7.14 -11.19
C ARG A 6 3.54 -8.58 -11.52
N THR A 7 2.95 -9.29 -10.57
CA THR A 7 2.63 -10.71 -10.67
C THR A 7 1.31 -10.90 -11.38
N VAL A 8 1.35 -11.37 -12.63
CA VAL A 8 0.16 -11.63 -13.44
C VAL A 8 -0.44 -13.00 -13.13
N HIS A 9 0.37 -14.04 -13.16
CA HIS A 9 -0.05 -15.42 -12.94
C HIS A 9 0.41 -15.95 -11.58
N GLU A 10 -0.34 -16.92 -11.05
CA GLU A 10 0.02 -17.57 -9.79
C GLU A 10 1.35 -18.32 -9.93
N GLY A 11 2.20 -18.19 -8.92
CA GLY A 11 3.54 -18.79 -8.91
C GLY A 11 4.65 -17.95 -9.54
N ASP A 12 4.33 -16.84 -10.23
CA ASP A 12 5.33 -15.94 -10.83
C ASP A 12 5.88 -14.92 -9.82
N GLY A 13 5.18 -14.72 -8.71
CA GLY A 13 5.56 -13.74 -7.69
C GLY A 13 6.93 -14.03 -7.08
N ARG A 14 7.78 -13.02 -7.02
CA ARG A 14 9.12 -13.10 -6.43
C ARG A 14 9.34 -11.95 -5.46
N MET A 15 9.86 -12.27 -4.28
CA MET A 15 10.28 -11.30 -3.28
C MET A 15 11.77 -11.40 -3.04
N ALA A 16 12.47 -10.30 -3.26
CA ALA A 16 13.92 -10.21 -3.01
C ALA A 16 14.22 -10.31 -1.50
N PRO A 17 15.43 -10.74 -1.13
CA PRO A 17 15.94 -10.67 0.23
C PRO A 17 15.78 -9.27 0.84
N GLY A 18 15.78 -9.18 2.16
CA GLY A 18 15.67 -7.90 2.87
C GLY A 18 16.92 -7.04 2.80
N SER A 19 18.07 -7.68 2.63
CA SER A 19 19.40 -7.08 2.51
C SER A 19 20.05 -7.45 1.19
N VAL A 20 20.92 -6.58 0.68
CA VAL A 20 21.80 -6.90 -0.45
C VAL A 20 22.89 -7.93 -0.09
N ARG A 21 23.12 -8.12 1.21
CA ARG A 21 24.12 -9.05 1.77
C ARG A 21 23.53 -10.40 2.17
N ASP A 22 22.23 -10.54 2.02
CA ASP A 22 21.51 -11.77 2.35
C ASP A 22 21.69 -12.75 1.18
N ASP A 23 22.38 -13.86 1.44
CA ASP A 23 22.62 -14.95 0.47
C ASP A 23 21.36 -15.78 0.17
N GLN A 24 20.23 -15.40 0.80
CA GLN A 24 18.97 -16.09 0.54
C GLN A 24 18.51 -15.84 -0.90
N GLU A 25 18.05 -16.89 -1.54
CA GLU A 25 17.39 -16.79 -2.84
C GLU A 25 16.09 -16.00 -2.76
N THR A 26 15.66 -15.42 -3.88
CA THR A 26 14.34 -14.82 -4.00
C THR A 26 13.27 -15.86 -3.67
N ARG A 27 12.35 -15.49 -2.76
CA ARG A 27 11.27 -16.38 -2.40
C ARG A 27 10.08 -16.22 -3.36
N VAL A 28 9.44 -17.34 -3.69
CA VAL A 28 8.14 -17.32 -4.34
C VAL A 28 7.11 -16.75 -3.34
N VAL A 29 6.28 -15.85 -3.81
CA VAL A 29 5.14 -15.31 -3.05
C VAL A 29 3.85 -15.67 -3.76
N GLU A 30 2.85 -16.05 -2.97
CA GLU A 30 1.52 -16.38 -3.44
C GLU A 30 0.74 -15.10 -3.81
N GLY A 31 -0.27 -15.25 -4.64
CA GLY A 31 -1.14 -14.19 -5.09
C GLY A 31 -0.73 -13.60 -6.44
N SER A 32 -1.74 -13.36 -7.26
CA SER A 32 -1.57 -12.80 -8.60
C SER A 32 -2.71 -11.85 -8.94
N LEU A 33 -2.55 -11.12 -10.04
CA LEU A 33 -3.65 -10.35 -10.63
C LEU A 33 -4.79 -11.26 -11.07
N GLU A 34 -4.47 -12.45 -11.56
CA GLU A 34 -5.44 -13.45 -12.01
C GLU A 34 -6.32 -13.95 -10.84
N THR A 35 -5.71 -14.41 -9.75
CA THR A 35 -6.44 -14.89 -8.56
C THR A 35 -7.23 -13.77 -7.89
N THR A 36 -6.67 -12.57 -7.80
CA THR A 36 -7.35 -11.40 -7.23
C THR A 36 -8.51 -10.96 -8.12
N GLY A 37 -8.32 -10.96 -9.45
CA GLY A 37 -9.37 -10.65 -10.42
C GLY A 37 -10.56 -11.62 -10.30
N ALA A 38 -10.30 -12.92 -10.25
CA ALA A 38 -11.32 -13.96 -10.05
C ALA A 38 -12.08 -13.77 -8.73
N ALA A 39 -11.38 -13.39 -7.64
CA ALA A 39 -12.01 -13.12 -6.34
C ALA A 39 -12.93 -11.88 -6.36
N ILE A 40 -12.62 -10.86 -7.17
CA ILE A 40 -13.47 -9.68 -7.38
C ILE A 40 -14.72 -10.07 -8.17
N GLU A 41 -14.54 -10.85 -9.23
CA GLU A 41 -15.64 -11.31 -10.11
C GLU A 41 -16.60 -12.25 -9.39
N ALA A 42 -16.09 -13.13 -8.54
CA ALA A 42 -16.90 -13.99 -7.67
C ALA A 42 -17.79 -13.19 -6.69
N ARG A 43 -17.47 -11.92 -6.44
CA ARG A 43 -18.29 -10.99 -5.66
C ARG A 43 -19.24 -10.14 -6.53
N GLY A 44 -19.42 -10.50 -7.80
CA GLY A 44 -20.30 -9.81 -8.73
C GLY A 44 -19.79 -8.45 -9.19
N ARG A 45 -18.47 -8.21 -9.16
CA ARG A 45 -17.85 -6.96 -9.61
C ARG A 45 -16.94 -7.21 -10.81
N ARG A 46 -16.81 -6.20 -11.68
CA ARG A 46 -15.87 -6.27 -12.80
C ARG A 46 -14.44 -6.04 -12.29
N ALA A 47 -13.52 -6.90 -12.70
CA ALA A 47 -12.08 -6.72 -12.49
C ALA A 47 -11.41 -6.26 -13.79
N LEU A 48 -10.37 -5.43 -13.67
CA LEU A 48 -9.44 -5.09 -14.74
C LEU A 48 -8.02 -5.30 -14.21
N PRO A 49 -7.45 -6.49 -14.38
CA PRO A 49 -6.07 -6.76 -14.05
C PRO A 49 -5.13 -6.07 -15.05
N VAL A 50 -4.11 -5.35 -14.55
CA VAL A 50 -3.11 -4.67 -15.38
C VAL A 50 -1.72 -4.88 -14.79
N ALA A 51 -0.77 -5.38 -15.58
CA ALA A 51 0.61 -5.52 -15.15
C ALA A 51 1.24 -4.12 -14.96
N MET A 52 1.92 -3.92 -13.82
CA MET A 52 2.60 -2.65 -13.49
C MET A 52 3.74 -2.89 -12.52
N ASP A 53 4.88 -2.27 -12.75
CA ASP A 53 6.02 -2.25 -11.82
C ASP A 53 6.25 -0.83 -11.29
N LEU A 54 6.34 -0.69 -9.96
CA LEU A 54 6.64 0.59 -9.31
C LEU A 54 8.03 1.16 -9.67
N LEU A 55 8.94 0.38 -10.24
CA LEU A 55 10.23 0.86 -10.71
C LEU A 55 10.23 1.22 -12.21
N ASP A 56 9.15 0.93 -12.92
CA ASP A 56 9.01 1.18 -14.36
C ASP A 56 7.89 2.19 -14.63
N ARG A 57 8.26 3.48 -14.80
CA ARG A 57 7.29 4.56 -15.09
C ARG A 57 6.47 4.31 -16.35
N PRO A 58 7.04 3.87 -17.49
CA PRO A 58 6.25 3.51 -18.66
C PRO A 58 5.14 2.51 -18.37
N SER A 59 5.38 1.53 -17.48
CA SER A 59 4.33 0.58 -17.08
C SER A 59 3.22 1.23 -16.24
N ILE A 60 3.56 2.26 -15.45
CA ILE A 60 2.59 3.04 -14.68
C ILE A 60 1.72 3.88 -15.62
N ASP A 61 2.34 4.56 -16.60
CA ASP A 61 1.63 5.35 -17.61
C ASP A 61 0.67 4.47 -18.40
N ALA A 62 1.15 3.35 -18.92
CA ALA A 62 0.33 2.39 -19.67
C ALA A 62 -0.82 1.81 -18.84
N MET A 63 -0.61 1.59 -17.53
CA MET A 63 -1.67 1.13 -16.63
C MET A 63 -2.77 2.17 -16.48
N VAL A 64 -2.43 3.45 -16.28
CA VAL A 64 -3.42 4.54 -16.18
C VAL A 64 -4.17 4.68 -17.50
N ASP A 65 -3.47 4.70 -18.64
CA ASP A 65 -4.08 4.78 -19.96
C ASP A 65 -5.04 3.61 -20.21
N ARG A 66 -4.66 2.40 -19.81
CA ARG A 66 -5.52 1.21 -19.93
C ARG A 66 -6.80 1.33 -19.09
N VAL A 67 -6.71 1.84 -17.85
CA VAL A 67 -7.87 2.03 -16.98
C VAL A 67 -8.78 3.13 -17.52
N LEU A 68 -8.22 4.25 -17.96
CA LEU A 68 -8.98 5.35 -18.53
C LEU A 68 -9.62 4.95 -19.88
N GLY A 69 -8.93 4.19 -20.70
CA GLY A 69 -9.48 3.67 -21.97
C GLY A 69 -10.66 2.72 -21.77
N GLU A 70 -10.65 1.90 -20.69
CA GLU A 70 -11.72 0.94 -20.39
C GLU A 70 -12.94 1.59 -19.70
N TRP A 71 -12.71 2.55 -18.79
CA TRP A 71 -13.77 3.08 -17.93
C TRP A 71 -13.94 4.60 -18.00
N GLY A 72 -13.07 5.30 -18.68
CA GLY A 72 -13.14 6.76 -18.88
C GLY A 72 -12.83 7.59 -17.62
N ARG A 73 -12.69 6.96 -16.46
CA ARG A 73 -12.51 7.66 -15.19
C ARG A 73 -11.86 6.81 -14.09
N ILE A 74 -11.28 7.48 -13.11
CA ILE A 74 -10.81 6.90 -11.85
C ILE A 74 -11.40 7.78 -10.73
N ASP A 75 -12.21 7.20 -9.85
CA ASP A 75 -12.88 7.90 -8.72
C ASP A 75 -12.11 7.77 -7.42
N ALA A 76 -11.42 6.64 -7.25
CA ALA A 76 -10.58 6.37 -6.09
C ALA A 76 -9.27 5.72 -6.53
N LEU A 77 -8.17 6.23 -6.00
CA LEU A 77 -6.83 5.67 -6.14
C LEU A 77 -6.37 5.11 -4.79
N VAL A 78 -6.08 3.81 -4.75
CA VAL A 78 -5.49 3.16 -3.56
C VAL A 78 -4.05 2.76 -3.88
N ASN A 79 -3.11 3.52 -3.36
CA ASN A 79 -1.68 3.26 -3.45
C ASN A 79 -1.29 2.20 -2.39
N ASN A 80 -1.66 0.95 -2.65
CA ASN A 80 -1.39 -0.20 -1.77
C ASN A 80 -0.05 -0.87 -2.10
N ALA A 81 0.34 -0.88 -3.36
CA ALA A 81 1.56 -1.53 -3.79
C ALA A 81 2.81 -0.94 -3.09
N ILE A 82 3.78 -1.80 -2.86
CA ILE A 82 5.05 -1.44 -2.23
C ILE A 82 6.20 -2.14 -2.96
N TYR A 83 7.29 -1.42 -3.19
CA TYR A 83 8.55 -2.02 -3.59
C TYR A 83 9.26 -2.60 -2.36
N GLN A 84 9.40 -3.92 -2.34
CA GLN A 84 10.04 -4.69 -1.26
C GLN A 84 11.40 -5.25 -1.74
N GLY A 85 12.26 -4.38 -2.25
CA GLY A 85 13.60 -4.76 -2.65
C GLY A 85 14.58 -4.91 -1.50
N ALA A 86 15.83 -5.26 -1.83
CA ALA A 86 16.93 -5.25 -0.90
C ALA A 86 17.14 -3.84 -0.27
N GLY A 87 17.81 -3.78 0.87
CA GLY A 87 18.04 -2.53 1.61
C GLY A 87 16.96 -2.19 2.64
N ARG A 88 15.81 -2.88 2.62
CA ARG A 88 14.71 -2.60 3.58
C ARG A 88 15.03 -3.04 5.02
N MET A 89 15.95 -3.99 5.18
CA MET A 89 16.38 -4.56 6.47
C MET A 89 17.87 -4.34 6.74
N ASP A 90 18.53 -3.46 6.01
CA ASP A 90 19.95 -3.16 6.24
C ASP A 90 20.13 -2.14 7.39
N ARG A 91 21.19 -2.32 8.16
CA ARG A 91 21.64 -1.35 9.16
C ARG A 91 22.20 -0.10 8.45
N VAL A 92 22.18 1.03 9.12
CA VAL A 92 22.54 2.34 8.53
C VAL A 92 23.88 2.34 7.80
N LEU A 93 24.92 1.77 8.41
CA LEU A 93 26.29 1.73 7.82
C LEU A 93 26.46 0.63 6.75
N GLU A 94 25.48 -0.22 6.60
CA GLU A 94 25.50 -1.35 5.67
C GLU A 94 24.57 -1.15 4.48
N LEU A 95 23.70 -0.13 4.56
CA LEU A 95 22.70 0.16 3.55
C LEU A 95 23.38 0.58 2.24
N ASP A 96 23.15 -0.20 1.21
CA ASP A 96 23.55 0.14 -0.16
C ASP A 96 22.71 1.32 -0.69
N LEU A 97 23.38 2.34 -1.24
CA LEU A 97 22.70 3.57 -1.67
C LEU A 97 21.84 3.38 -2.92
N ASP A 98 22.19 2.46 -3.81
CA ASP A 98 21.38 2.14 -4.97
C ASP A 98 20.09 1.39 -4.55
N ALA A 99 20.21 0.48 -3.57
CA ALA A 99 19.07 -0.18 -2.97
C ALA A 99 18.16 0.82 -2.23
N ALA A 100 18.73 1.74 -1.46
CA ALA A 100 18.00 2.83 -0.81
C ALA A 100 17.27 3.72 -1.83
N THR A 101 17.94 4.08 -2.92
CA THR A 101 17.35 4.86 -4.02
C THR A 101 16.16 4.14 -4.64
N LYS A 102 16.26 2.83 -4.92
CA LYS A 102 15.14 2.04 -5.46
C LYS A 102 13.95 2.00 -4.50
N LEU A 103 14.19 1.91 -3.18
CA LEU A 103 13.12 1.97 -2.16
C LEU A 103 12.40 3.33 -2.20
N VAL A 104 13.14 4.44 -2.28
CA VAL A 104 12.54 5.77 -2.37
C VAL A 104 11.82 5.97 -3.71
N VAL A 105 12.43 5.54 -4.82
CA VAL A 105 11.81 5.65 -6.15
C VAL A 105 10.49 4.86 -6.21
N GLY A 106 10.49 3.59 -5.80
CA GLY A 106 9.29 2.74 -5.89
C GLY A 106 8.22 3.12 -4.86
N ASN A 107 8.62 3.45 -3.61
CA ASN A 107 7.65 3.68 -2.53
C ASN A 107 7.19 5.14 -2.39
N TYR A 108 7.85 6.08 -3.05
CA TYR A 108 7.46 7.49 -2.99
C TYR A 108 7.39 8.12 -4.39
N VAL A 109 8.52 8.22 -5.11
CA VAL A 109 8.59 9.04 -6.32
C VAL A 109 7.62 8.55 -7.40
N ASN A 110 7.58 7.26 -7.68
CA ASN A 110 6.73 6.70 -8.72
C ASN A 110 5.26 6.56 -8.27
N GLN A 111 4.98 6.45 -6.97
CA GLN A 111 3.61 6.58 -6.48
C GLN A 111 3.11 8.03 -6.54
N LEU A 112 3.99 9.02 -6.32
CA LEU A 112 3.65 10.42 -6.56
C LEU A 112 3.39 10.68 -8.06
N HIS A 113 4.18 10.09 -8.96
CA HIS A 113 3.93 10.14 -10.39
C HIS A 113 2.53 9.59 -10.75
N LEU A 114 2.15 8.44 -10.20
CA LEU A 114 0.81 7.88 -10.38
C LEU A 114 -0.30 8.84 -9.89
N ILE A 115 -0.11 9.49 -8.74
CA ILE A 115 -1.03 10.50 -8.23
C ILE A 115 -1.14 11.68 -9.22
N GLN A 116 -0.02 12.14 -9.78
CA GLN A 116 0.01 13.23 -10.77
C GLN A 116 -0.70 12.89 -12.09
N LEU A 117 -0.75 11.61 -12.46
CA LEU A 117 -1.53 11.16 -13.62
C LEU A 117 -3.04 11.08 -13.34
N VAL A 118 -3.42 10.76 -12.12
CA VAL A 118 -4.82 10.45 -11.78
C VAL A 118 -5.59 11.67 -11.24
N VAL A 119 -4.96 12.46 -10.36
CA VAL A 119 -5.64 13.57 -9.66
C VAL A 119 -6.18 14.66 -10.59
N PRO A 120 -5.51 15.05 -11.69
CA PRO A 120 -6.07 16.04 -12.61
C PRO A 120 -7.46 15.66 -13.13
N GLY A 121 -7.64 14.41 -13.57
CA GLY A 121 -8.95 13.93 -14.01
C GLY A 121 -9.99 13.84 -12.89
N MET A 122 -9.59 13.65 -11.63
CA MET A 122 -10.49 13.75 -10.47
C MET A 122 -10.95 15.21 -10.27
N LEU A 123 -10.03 16.18 -10.34
CA LEU A 123 -10.31 17.61 -10.19
C LEU A 123 -11.30 18.11 -11.26
N GLU A 124 -11.10 17.72 -12.53
CA GLU A 124 -12.01 18.05 -13.63
C GLU A 124 -13.45 17.58 -13.39
N ARG A 125 -13.64 16.50 -12.63
CA ARG A 125 -14.95 15.93 -12.30
C ARG A 125 -15.50 16.38 -10.94
N GLY A 126 -14.83 17.33 -10.28
CA GLY A 126 -15.26 17.88 -9.00
C GLY A 126 -14.82 17.07 -7.76
N GLY A 127 -13.87 16.17 -7.94
CA GLY A 127 -13.25 15.49 -6.81
C GLY A 127 -12.97 14.00 -7.00
N GLY A 128 -12.35 13.43 -5.98
CA GLY A 128 -11.98 12.02 -5.93
C GLY A 128 -11.30 11.64 -4.62
N ARG A 129 -10.99 10.37 -4.44
CA ARG A 129 -10.39 9.88 -3.19
C ARG A 129 -9.02 9.25 -3.45
N VAL A 130 -8.05 9.58 -2.59
CA VAL A 130 -6.70 9.02 -2.63
C VAL A 130 -6.38 8.39 -1.29
N VAL A 131 -6.04 7.10 -1.29
CA VAL A 131 -5.65 6.34 -0.10
C VAL A 131 -4.22 5.86 -0.27
N ASN A 132 -3.32 6.31 0.59
CA ASN A 132 -1.91 5.95 0.58
C ASN A 132 -1.61 4.98 1.73
N MET A 133 -1.07 3.80 1.41
CA MET A 133 -0.64 2.86 2.45
C MET A 133 0.65 3.32 3.12
N ALA A 134 0.52 3.82 4.33
CA ALA A 134 1.60 4.22 5.21
C ALA A 134 2.15 3.03 6.02
N SER A 135 2.89 3.31 7.06
CA SER A 135 3.38 2.35 8.05
C SER A 135 3.81 3.09 9.31
N ALA A 136 3.69 2.48 10.47
CA ALA A 136 4.26 2.98 11.73
C ALA A 136 5.77 3.27 11.62
N THR A 137 6.48 2.58 10.74
CA THR A 137 7.90 2.82 10.47
C THR A 137 8.21 4.23 9.93
N ALA A 138 7.18 4.94 9.45
CA ALA A 138 7.30 6.33 8.98
C ALA A 138 7.35 7.36 10.13
N THR A 139 6.89 6.99 11.31
CA THR A 139 6.68 7.91 12.45
C THR A 139 7.34 7.47 13.75
N MET A 140 7.82 6.24 13.80
CA MET A 140 8.41 5.62 15.00
C MET A 140 9.83 5.15 14.71
N ASP A 141 10.69 5.26 15.70
CA ASP A 141 12.00 4.62 15.67
C ASP A 141 11.84 3.09 15.83
N PRO A 142 12.74 2.30 15.20
CA PRO A 142 12.70 0.85 15.38
C PRO A 142 13.04 0.47 16.83
N PRO A 143 12.35 -0.55 17.39
CA PRO A 143 12.57 -0.99 18.76
C PRO A 143 13.91 -1.71 18.97
N ALA A 144 14.56 -2.11 17.89
CA ALA A 144 15.85 -2.81 17.88
C ALA A 144 16.56 -2.59 16.54
N PRO A 145 17.84 -2.94 16.40
CA PRO A 145 18.52 -2.92 15.12
C PRO A 145 17.81 -3.79 14.05
N ALA A 146 17.98 -3.40 12.78
CA ALA A 146 17.48 -4.20 11.66
C ALA A 146 18.06 -5.62 11.71
N GLY A 147 17.20 -6.63 11.52
CA GLY A 147 17.53 -8.04 11.68
C GLY A 147 17.44 -8.59 13.12
N GLU A 148 17.26 -7.74 14.13
CA GLU A 148 17.13 -8.11 15.54
C GLU A 148 15.74 -7.73 16.12
N GLY A 149 14.74 -7.66 15.26
CA GLY A 149 13.36 -7.28 15.61
C GLY A 149 12.97 -5.85 15.23
N GLY A 150 13.89 -5.07 14.66
CA GLY A 150 13.63 -3.76 14.07
C GLY A 150 13.61 -3.80 12.53
N TRP A 151 13.39 -2.65 11.93
CA TRP A 151 13.39 -2.43 10.48
C TRP A 151 14.55 -1.54 10.04
N GLY A 152 14.92 -1.62 8.76
CA GLY A 152 16.00 -0.82 8.19
C GLY A 152 15.58 0.61 7.84
N LEU A 153 16.58 1.49 7.81
CA LEU A 153 16.40 2.91 7.47
C LEU A 153 15.78 3.12 6.09
N GLY A 154 16.19 2.35 5.07
CA GLY A 154 15.71 2.54 3.70
C GLY A 154 14.19 2.39 3.57
N TYR A 155 13.61 1.42 4.26
CA TYR A 155 12.16 1.24 4.31
C TYR A 155 11.47 2.38 5.06
N GLY A 156 11.90 2.67 6.31
CA GLY A 156 11.30 3.72 7.13
C GLY A 156 11.35 5.09 6.45
N ALA A 157 12.50 5.46 5.87
CA ALA A 157 12.66 6.71 5.14
C ALA A 157 11.74 6.82 3.92
N SER A 158 11.60 5.74 3.13
CA SER A 158 10.71 5.73 1.96
C SER A 158 9.23 5.91 2.36
N LYS A 159 8.80 5.29 3.45
CA LYS A 159 7.45 5.45 4.01
C LYS A 159 7.23 6.82 4.64
N ALA A 160 8.24 7.40 5.30
CA ALA A 160 8.17 8.76 5.85
C ALA A 160 7.99 9.81 4.74
N ALA A 161 8.71 9.69 3.63
CA ALA A 161 8.53 10.55 2.47
C ALA A 161 7.09 10.47 1.93
N PHE A 162 6.58 9.25 1.74
CA PHE A 162 5.22 9.03 1.21
C PHE A 162 4.12 9.49 2.17
N LEU A 163 4.35 9.42 3.47
CA LEU A 163 3.40 9.87 4.50
C LEU A 163 3.03 11.36 4.36
N ARG A 164 3.90 12.19 3.78
CA ARG A 164 3.61 13.63 3.59
C ARG A 164 2.55 13.91 2.54
N VAL A 165 2.31 12.97 1.62
CA VAL A 165 1.52 13.21 0.41
C VAL A 165 0.04 13.50 0.69
N ALA A 166 -0.63 12.74 1.57
CA ALA A 166 -2.06 12.95 1.82
C ALA A 166 -2.34 14.31 2.48
N GLY A 167 -1.50 14.73 3.44
CA GLY A 167 -1.62 16.06 4.06
C GLY A 167 -1.41 17.19 3.03
N GLN A 168 -0.46 17.03 2.11
CA GLN A 168 -0.21 18.01 1.06
C GLN A 168 -1.39 18.08 0.07
N LEU A 169 -1.90 16.94 -0.40
CA LEU A 169 -3.10 16.89 -1.26
C LEU A 169 -4.32 17.52 -0.59
N HIS A 170 -4.49 17.31 0.71
CA HIS A 170 -5.58 17.93 1.47
C HIS A 170 -5.46 19.46 1.50
N VAL A 171 -4.28 19.99 1.81
CA VAL A 171 -4.05 21.46 1.86
C VAL A 171 -4.26 22.11 0.48
N GLU A 172 -3.82 21.45 -0.58
CA GLU A 172 -3.87 22.02 -1.93
C GLU A 172 -5.24 21.86 -2.60
N PHE A 173 -5.95 20.75 -2.39
CA PHE A 173 -7.09 20.36 -3.22
C PHE A 173 -8.36 19.95 -2.47
N ALA A 174 -8.43 20.05 -1.14
CA ALA A 174 -9.65 19.70 -0.40
C ALA A 174 -10.85 20.58 -0.82
N SER A 175 -10.63 21.86 -1.07
CA SER A 175 -11.67 22.78 -1.55
C SER A 175 -12.18 22.47 -2.96
N GLN A 176 -11.44 21.63 -3.70
CA GLN A 176 -11.78 21.17 -5.04
C GLN A 176 -12.28 19.70 -5.04
N GLY A 177 -12.58 19.16 -3.87
CA GLY A 177 -13.19 17.84 -3.71
C GLY A 177 -12.22 16.66 -3.63
N ILE A 178 -10.91 16.88 -3.52
CA ILE A 178 -9.96 15.78 -3.28
C ILE A 178 -9.94 15.43 -1.81
N VAL A 179 -10.24 14.17 -1.51
CA VAL A 179 -10.19 13.59 -0.15
C VAL A 179 -9.06 12.58 -0.08
N ALA A 180 -7.99 12.90 0.64
CA ALA A 180 -6.78 12.08 0.71
C ALA A 180 -6.52 11.57 2.12
N PHE A 181 -6.07 10.31 2.23
CA PHE A 181 -5.76 9.65 3.50
C PHE A 181 -4.41 8.94 3.43
N ASN A 182 -3.67 8.92 4.53
CA ASN A 182 -2.66 7.91 4.78
C ASN A 182 -3.26 6.82 5.67
N VAL A 183 -3.03 5.55 5.37
CA VAL A 183 -3.55 4.42 6.16
C VAL A 183 -2.39 3.58 6.68
N ASP A 184 -2.31 3.44 7.99
CA ASP A 184 -1.44 2.47 8.63
C ASP A 184 -2.23 1.17 8.88
N PRO A 185 -1.86 0.05 8.26
CA PRO A 185 -2.54 -1.23 8.47
C PRO A 185 -2.30 -1.80 9.87
N GLY A 186 -1.31 -1.31 10.60
CA GLY A 186 -0.78 -2.00 11.76
C GLY A 186 -0.12 -3.33 11.37
N PHE A 187 0.05 -4.21 12.34
CA PHE A 187 0.54 -5.54 12.04
C PHE A 187 -0.57 -6.39 11.41
N THR A 188 -0.34 -6.84 10.19
CA THR A 188 -1.27 -7.68 9.43
C THR A 188 -0.69 -9.10 9.34
N THR A 189 -1.47 -10.09 9.72
CA THR A 189 -1.10 -11.50 9.56
C THR A 189 -1.28 -11.91 8.11
N ASN A 190 -0.26 -12.53 7.54
CA ASN A 190 -0.39 -13.28 6.29
C ASN A 190 -0.84 -14.71 6.62
N ASP A 191 -1.45 -15.38 5.65
CA ASP A 191 -1.98 -16.75 5.80
C ASP A 191 -0.90 -17.80 6.19
N LYS A 192 0.37 -17.44 6.08
CA LYS A 192 1.51 -18.23 6.57
C LYS A 192 2.37 -17.36 7.48
N PRO A 193 2.36 -17.59 8.79
CA PRO A 193 3.32 -16.98 9.69
C PRO A 193 4.72 -17.48 9.34
N SER A 194 5.55 -16.61 8.78
CA SER A 194 6.96 -16.91 8.49
C SER A 194 7.78 -17.08 9.78
N ASP A 195 7.21 -16.70 10.93
CA ASP A 195 7.79 -16.79 12.24
C ASP A 195 6.67 -16.89 13.29
N GLU A 196 6.44 -18.10 13.81
CA GLU A 196 5.42 -18.34 14.85
C GLU A 196 5.69 -17.53 16.12
N GLU A 197 6.95 -17.26 16.45
CA GLU A 197 7.33 -16.51 17.63
C GLU A 197 7.01 -15.02 17.47
N PHE A 198 7.25 -14.47 16.30
CA PHE A 198 6.88 -13.10 15.95
C PHE A 198 5.36 -12.93 15.91
N ALA A 199 4.64 -13.86 15.29
CA ALA A 199 3.18 -13.86 15.24
C ALA A 199 2.52 -14.00 16.63
N LYS A 200 3.14 -14.74 17.55
CA LYS A 200 2.68 -14.84 18.97
C LYS A 200 2.89 -13.54 19.75
N ARG A 201 3.96 -12.79 19.44
CA ARG A 201 4.31 -11.54 20.11
C ARG A 201 3.46 -10.36 19.65
N PHE A 202 3.09 -10.34 18.37
CA PHE A 202 2.27 -9.28 17.76
C PHE A 202 0.94 -9.89 17.31
N ARG A 203 -0.14 -9.64 18.05
CA ARG A 203 -1.50 -10.00 17.61
C ARG A 203 -1.83 -9.19 16.34
N GLY A 204 -1.58 -9.78 15.17
CA GLY A 204 -1.91 -9.18 13.89
C GLY A 204 -3.41 -9.27 13.60
N ALA A 205 -3.89 -8.34 12.80
CA ALA A 205 -5.22 -8.39 12.23
C ALA A 205 -5.19 -9.09 10.85
N PRO A 206 -6.25 -9.79 10.46
CA PRO A 206 -6.36 -10.31 9.11
C PRO A 206 -6.41 -9.16 8.09
N PRO A 207 -5.94 -9.35 6.84
CA PRO A 207 -5.86 -8.28 5.84
C PRO A 207 -7.22 -7.67 5.50
N GLU A 208 -8.32 -8.39 5.69
CA GLU A 208 -9.70 -7.93 5.49
C GLU A 208 -10.05 -6.72 6.38
N VAL A 209 -9.43 -6.60 7.54
CA VAL A 209 -9.63 -5.45 8.45
C VAL A 209 -9.18 -4.15 7.80
N THR A 210 -7.99 -4.16 7.21
CA THR A 210 -7.49 -3.01 6.44
C THR A 210 -8.29 -2.80 5.17
N GLY A 211 -8.68 -3.87 4.48
CA GLY A 211 -9.56 -3.82 3.31
C GLY A 211 -10.90 -3.16 3.61
N ALA A 212 -11.56 -3.51 4.72
CA ALA A 212 -12.82 -2.91 5.16
C ALA A 212 -12.65 -1.42 5.50
N ALA A 213 -11.57 -1.05 6.18
CA ALA A 213 -11.26 0.35 6.47
C ALA A 213 -11.05 1.17 5.18
N ILE A 214 -10.27 0.66 4.21
CA ILE A 214 -10.05 1.32 2.92
C ILE A 214 -11.36 1.44 2.14
N ALA A 215 -12.18 0.40 2.10
CA ALA A 215 -13.48 0.43 1.42
C ALA A 215 -14.37 1.53 2.00
N TRP A 216 -14.43 1.66 3.33
CA TRP A 216 -15.17 2.72 4.02
C TRP A 216 -14.59 4.10 3.70
N LEU A 217 -13.27 4.29 3.74
CA LEU A 217 -12.61 5.55 3.38
C LEU A 217 -12.89 5.95 1.92
N CYS A 218 -13.04 4.98 1.02
CA CYS A 218 -13.32 5.22 -0.40
C CYS A 218 -14.80 5.49 -0.69
N SER A 219 -15.74 5.20 0.23
CA SER A 219 -17.17 5.24 -0.08
C SER A 219 -18.04 6.06 0.87
N SER A 220 -17.61 6.28 2.11
CA SER A 220 -18.42 7.00 3.12
C SER A 220 -18.13 8.49 3.11
N ASP A 221 -19.16 9.30 3.20
CA ASP A 221 -19.03 10.76 3.36
C ASP A 221 -18.50 11.12 4.75
N ASP A 222 -18.81 10.34 5.77
CA ASP A 222 -18.25 10.52 7.13
C ASP A 222 -16.72 10.42 7.14
N ALA A 223 -16.11 9.76 6.15
CA ALA A 223 -14.67 9.64 6.07
C ALA A 223 -13.96 10.99 5.83
N ILE A 224 -14.66 12.00 5.32
CA ILE A 224 -14.11 13.32 5.01
C ILE A 224 -13.49 13.97 6.27
N GLU A 225 -14.03 13.70 7.45
CA GLU A 225 -13.49 14.18 8.73
C GLU A 225 -12.04 13.74 9.00
N LEU A 226 -11.61 12.64 8.37
CA LEU A 226 -10.26 12.07 8.51
C LEU A 226 -9.30 12.51 7.38
N ALA A 227 -9.76 13.36 6.46
CA ALA A 227 -8.95 13.77 5.31
C ALA A 227 -7.65 14.49 5.74
N GLY A 228 -6.58 14.23 5.01
CA GLY A 228 -5.25 14.79 5.30
C GLY A 228 -4.51 14.14 6.47
N THR A 229 -5.10 13.17 7.16
CA THR A 229 -4.52 12.56 8.37
C THR A 229 -3.95 11.15 8.14
N LEU A 230 -3.24 10.65 9.17
CA LEU A 230 -2.86 9.25 9.27
C LEU A 230 -3.97 8.47 10.00
N VAL A 231 -4.59 7.55 9.29
CA VAL A 231 -5.66 6.69 9.77
C VAL A 231 -5.11 5.32 10.14
N TYR A 232 -5.32 4.88 11.36
CA TYR A 232 -4.98 3.52 11.78
C TYR A 232 -6.16 2.59 11.47
N SER A 233 -5.99 1.66 10.53
CA SER A 233 -7.07 0.84 9.99
C SER A 233 -7.75 -0.04 11.03
N GLN A 234 -6.98 -0.69 11.91
CA GLN A 234 -7.51 -1.58 12.94
C GLN A 234 -8.39 -0.84 13.96
N PRO A 235 -7.93 0.27 14.60
CA PRO A 235 -8.80 1.07 15.45
C PRO A 235 -10.03 1.65 14.74
N LEU A 236 -9.89 2.07 13.48
CA LEU A 236 -11.02 2.55 12.70
C LEU A 236 -12.04 1.44 12.45
N CYS A 237 -11.60 0.28 11.98
CA CYS A 237 -12.44 -0.87 11.72
C CYS A 237 -13.23 -1.30 12.97
N LYS A 238 -12.55 -1.35 14.12
CA LYS A 238 -13.20 -1.66 15.41
C LYS A 238 -14.24 -0.62 15.83
N ARG A 239 -13.90 0.68 15.77
CA ARG A 239 -14.80 1.76 16.20
C ARG A 239 -16.07 1.86 15.35
N ARG A 240 -15.95 1.56 14.05
CA ARG A 240 -17.03 1.69 13.07
C ARG A 240 -17.71 0.35 12.77
N ASP A 241 -17.28 -0.76 13.40
CA ASP A 241 -17.78 -2.13 13.14
C ASP A 241 -17.80 -2.49 11.64
N LEU A 242 -16.68 -2.21 10.96
CA LEU A 242 -16.62 -2.33 9.49
C LEU A 242 -16.45 -3.78 9.00
N LEU A 243 -16.02 -4.69 9.86
CA LEU A 243 -15.85 -6.11 9.54
C LEU A 243 -16.56 -6.96 10.59
N PRO A 244 -17.71 -7.59 10.24
CA PRO A 244 -18.48 -8.42 11.17
C PRO A 244 -17.63 -9.53 11.78
N GLY A 245 -17.70 -9.67 13.12
CA GLY A 245 -16.96 -10.67 13.87
C GLY A 245 -15.49 -10.32 14.16
N TRP A 246 -15.04 -9.12 13.83
CA TRP A 246 -13.72 -8.63 14.21
C TRP A 246 -13.83 -7.37 15.09
N PRO A 247 -13.03 -7.25 16.20
CA PRO A 247 -12.14 -8.29 16.76
C PRO A 247 -12.95 -9.47 17.33
N PRO A 248 -12.36 -10.69 17.31
CA PRO A 248 -13.03 -11.81 17.95
C PRO A 248 -13.27 -11.47 19.42
N HIS A 249 -14.47 -11.75 19.90
CA HIS A 249 -14.80 -11.62 21.32
C HIS A 249 -13.89 -12.57 22.11
N VAL A 250 -13.09 -11.99 23.04
CA VAL A 250 -12.23 -12.73 23.96
C VAL A 250 -13.10 -13.21 25.12
#